data_61b81025f53903100936dd7480be0839
#
_entry.id   61b81025f53903100936dd7480be0839
#
_cell.length_a   1.000
_cell.length_b   1.000
_cell.length_c   1.000
_cell.angle_alpha   90.00
_cell.angle_beta   90.00
_cell.angle_gamma   90.00
#
_symmetry.space_group_name_H-M   'P 1'
#
loop_
_entity.id
_entity.type
_entity.pdbx_description
1 polymer ?
#
loop_
_entity_poly.entity_id
_entity_poly.type
_entity_poly.pdbx_seq_one_letter_code
_entity_poly.pdbx_strand_id
1 'polypeptide(L)'
;MNTIATDLDGTIYLNNEIIPGVIESLLDLDKHNLKIIFITNNSSQAPMEISNKLEKLLLRDIDLDQIVTPLVILKQYLENKNMMIYVHGSENLSNFVNSIANVTTNIDESQMVLIGRKENYTQIEVNNIMSAYQNGSNIYALNKDLTFPINEFEFEEGNGAIVKEIEKLLNIEIQSFGKPDKFYSNFLLRNFENIAYVIGDRVDTDILLANEINAKSYLVNSSIENYLSDEIADFKFDKFSDCISSIIKNLQN
;
A
#
# COMPACT_ATOMS: atom_id res chain seq x y z
N MET A 1 -19.78 4.42 -13.60
CA MET A 1 -19.49 5.37 -12.50
C MET A 1 -18.00 5.37 -12.30
N ASN A 2 -17.35 6.54 -12.24
CA ASN A 2 -15.89 6.58 -12.10
C ASN A 2 -15.51 6.38 -10.63
N THR A 3 -14.45 5.59 -10.41
CA THR A 3 -13.85 5.37 -9.10
C THR A 3 -12.54 6.15 -8.98
N ILE A 4 -12.35 6.80 -7.85
CA ILE A 4 -11.10 7.45 -7.44
C ILE A 4 -10.41 6.54 -6.43
N ALA A 5 -9.19 6.14 -6.69
CA ALA A 5 -8.32 5.49 -5.72
C ALA A 5 -7.41 6.56 -5.10
N THR A 6 -7.45 6.72 -3.80
CA THR A 6 -6.62 7.72 -3.10
C THR A 6 -5.72 7.05 -2.07
N ASP A 7 -4.47 7.46 -2.05
CA ASP A 7 -3.57 7.16 -0.95
C ASP A 7 -4.05 7.82 0.34
N LEU A 8 -3.50 7.42 1.47
CA LEU A 8 -3.89 7.83 2.82
C LEU A 8 -2.88 8.77 3.46
N ASP A 9 -1.70 8.25 3.79
CA ASP A 9 -0.68 8.97 4.54
C ASP A 9 -0.01 10.02 3.64
N GLY A 10 -0.09 11.30 4.02
CA GLY A 10 0.41 12.41 3.18
C GLY A 10 -0.62 12.95 2.17
N THR A 11 -1.73 12.25 1.95
CA THR A 11 -2.77 12.62 0.97
C THR A 11 -4.11 12.97 1.62
N ILE A 12 -4.61 12.10 2.50
CA ILE A 12 -5.88 12.29 3.25
C ILE A 12 -5.60 12.82 4.65
N TYR A 13 -4.62 12.28 5.31
CA TYR A 13 -4.18 12.71 6.64
C TYR A 13 -2.65 12.70 6.74
N LEU A 14 -2.13 13.45 7.71
CA LEU A 14 -0.75 13.38 8.15
C LEU A 14 -0.75 13.01 9.64
N ASN A 15 -0.08 11.92 10.02
CA ASN A 15 -0.15 11.34 11.36
C ASN A 15 -1.59 10.99 11.78
N ASN A 16 -2.20 11.80 12.65
CA ASN A 16 -3.58 11.63 13.11
C ASN A 16 -4.44 12.87 12.84
N GLU A 17 -4.00 13.75 11.95
CA GLU A 17 -4.69 14.97 11.60
C GLU A 17 -5.12 14.94 10.14
N ILE A 18 -6.38 15.33 9.90
CA ILE A 18 -6.92 15.40 8.54
C ILE A 18 -6.29 16.57 7.80
N ILE A 19 -5.92 16.35 6.53
CA ILE A 19 -5.42 17.43 5.68
C ILE A 19 -6.58 18.38 5.35
N PRO A 20 -6.37 19.72 5.50
CA PRO A 20 -7.40 20.71 5.27
C PRO A 20 -8.04 20.60 3.87
N GLY A 21 -9.37 20.64 3.81
CA GLY A 21 -10.15 20.57 2.58
C GLY A 21 -10.53 19.15 2.13
N VAL A 22 -10.05 18.11 2.82
CA VAL A 22 -10.38 16.71 2.48
C VAL A 22 -11.86 16.41 2.73
N ILE A 23 -12.40 16.79 3.89
CA ILE A 23 -13.81 16.49 4.24
C ILE A 23 -14.76 17.13 3.22
N GLU A 24 -14.55 18.41 2.90
CA GLU A 24 -15.34 19.14 1.92
C GLU A 24 -15.25 18.49 0.53
N SER A 25 -14.06 18.05 0.16
CA SER A 25 -13.83 17.38 -1.12
C SER A 25 -14.56 16.03 -1.22
N LEU A 26 -14.61 15.26 -0.13
CA LEU A 26 -15.37 14.00 -0.09
C LEU A 26 -16.88 14.26 -0.23
N LEU A 27 -17.40 15.31 0.40
CA LEU A 27 -18.80 15.72 0.23
C LEU A 27 -19.11 16.16 -1.21
N ASP A 28 -18.15 16.77 -1.89
CA ASP A 28 -18.30 17.14 -3.30
C ASP A 28 -18.26 15.91 -4.22
N LEU A 29 -17.46 14.88 -3.91
CA LEU A 29 -17.51 13.60 -4.64
C LEU A 29 -18.88 12.93 -4.53
N ASP A 30 -19.48 12.91 -3.34
CA ASP A 30 -20.81 12.35 -3.12
C ASP A 30 -21.88 13.05 -3.97
N LYS A 31 -21.84 14.41 -4.07
CA LYS A 31 -22.74 15.20 -4.91
C LYS A 31 -22.61 14.88 -6.41
N HIS A 32 -21.44 14.44 -6.86
CA HIS A 32 -21.16 14.11 -8.26
C HIS A 32 -21.26 12.61 -8.55
N ASN A 33 -21.73 11.80 -7.60
CA ASN A 33 -21.84 10.34 -7.71
C ASN A 33 -20.50 9.68 -8.10
N LEU A 34 -19.38 10.15 -7.57
CA LEU A 34 -18.07 9.55 -7.72
C LEU A 34 -17.80 8.59 -6.55
N LYS A 35 -17.31 7.40 -6.85
CA LYS A 35 -16.87 6.46 -5.82
C LYS A 35 -15.45 6.76 -5.40
N ILE A 36 -15.15 6.51 -4.14
CA ILE A 36 -13.79 6.59 -3.61
C ILE A 36 -13.41 5.26 -2.95
N ILE A 37 -12.17 4.84 -3.17
CA ILE A 37 -11.50 3.77 -2.44
C ILE A 37 -10.19 4.29 -1.88
N PHE A 38 -9.79 3.77 -0.73
CA PHE A 38 -8.59 4.16 -0.01
C PHE A 38 -7.53 3.09 -0.20
N ILE A 39 -6.40 3.46 -0.77
CA ILE A 39 -5.30 2.56 -1.10
C ILE A 39 -4.08 2.94 -0.27
N THR A 40 -3.41 1.97 0.34
CA THR A 40 -2.22 2.24 1.17
C THR A 40 -1.22 1.10 1.13
N ASN A 41 0.07 1.41 1.33
CA ASN A 41 1.12 0.42 1.58
C ASN A 41 1.28 0.08 3.07
N ASN A 42 0.47 0.69 3.95
CA ASN A 42 0.50 0.35 5.37
C ASN A 42 0.11 -1.13 5.56
N SER A 43 1.05 -1.89 6.08
CA SER A 43 0.91 -3.32 6.40
C SER A 43 1.06 -3.60 7.90
N SER A 44 1.16 -2.53 8.72
CA SER A 44 1.32 -2.62 10.17
C SER A 44 -0.01 -2.63 10.91
N GLN A 45 -1.07 -2.14 10.27
CA GLN A 45 -2.41 -2.03 10.82
C GLN A 45 -3.36 -2.96 10.07
N ALA A 46 -4.26 -3.61 10.82
CA ALA A 46 -5.34 -4.38 10.21
C ALA A 46 -6.32 -3.46 9.45
N PRO A 47 -6.98 -3.93 8.36
CA PRO A 47 -7.92 -3.11 7.61
C PRO A 47 -9.04 -2.48 8.48
N MET A 48 -9.51 -3.17 9.50
CA MET A 48 -10.48 -2.66 10.46
C MET A 48 -9.94 -1.49 11.29
N GLU A 49 -8.66 -1.49 11.66
CA GLU A 49 -8.04 -0.40 12.40
C GLU A 49 -7.93 0.86 11.53
N ILE A 50 -7.61 0.67 10.25
CA ILE A 50 -7.58 1.76 9.26
C ILE A 50 -8.99 2.32 9.05
N SER A 51 -10.02 1.46 8.89
CA SER A 51 -11.42 1.89 8.80
C SER A 51 -11.83 2.73 10.01
N ASN A 52 -11.61 2.22 11.22
CA ASN A 52 -11.93 2.94 12.45
C ASN A 52 -11.19 4.28 12.59
N LYS A 53 -9.94 4.36 12.11
CA LYS A 53 -9.18 5.63 12.05
C LYS A 53 -9.83 6.60 11.06
N LEU A 54 -10.13 6.14 9.86
CA LEU A 54 -10.75 6.96 8.82
C LEU A 54 -12.14 7.46 9.23
N GLU A 55 -12.98 6.62 9.82
CA GLU A 55 -14.31 7.02 10.32
C GLU A 55 -14.23 8.17 11.33
N LYS A 56 -13.27 8.09 12.26
CA LYS A 56 -13.04 9.14 13.25
C LYS A 56 -12.53 10.43 12.62
N LEU A 57 -11.62 10.33 11.66
CA LEU A 57 -11.02 11.51 11.02
C LEU A 57 -11.96 12.17 10.02
N LEU A 58 -12.70 11.38 9.25
CA LEU A 58 -13.58 11.86 8.18
C LEU A 58 -15.02 12.13 8.64
N LEU A 59 -15.36 11.75 9.89
CA LEU A 59 -16.70 11.88 10.48
C LEU A 59 -17.79 11.24 9.60
N ARG A 60 -17.48 10.08 9.00
CA ARG A 60 -18.40 9.31 8.14
C ARG A 60 -18.10 7.82 8.24
N ASP A 61 -19.11 7.00 7.95
CA ASP A 61 -18.93 5.54 7.85
C ASP A 61 -18.04 5.19 6.66
N ILE A 62 -17.14 4.21 6.87
CA ILE A 62 -16.22 3.70 5.84
C ILE A 62 -16.37 2.19 5.76
N ASP A 63 -16.89 1.70 4.65
CA ASP A 63 -17.00 0.28 4.40
C ASP A 63 -15.61 -0.36 4.24
N LEU A 64 -15.41 -1.55 4.81
CA LEU A 64 -14.14 -2.25 4.75
C LEU A 64 -13.69 -2.59 3.32
N ASP A 65 -14.62 -2.78 2.41
CA ASP A 65 -14.36 -3.04 1.00
C ASP A 65 -13.86 -1.80 0.23
N GLN A 66 -13.97 -0.61 0.81
CA GLN A 66 -13.33 0.60 0.30
C GLN A 66 -11.84 0.69 0.65
N ILE A 67 -11.32 -0.19 1.52
CA ILE A 67 -9.93 -0.12 2.01
C ILE A 67 -9.10 -1.23 1.39
N VAL A 68 -8.07 -0.85 0.66
CA VAL A 68 -7.11 -1.77 0.02
C VAL A 68 -5.74 -1.61 0.65
N THR A 69 -5.27 -2.67 1.27
CA THR A 69 -3.94 -2.76 1.89
C THR A 69 -3.21 -4.01 1.40
N PRO A 70 -1.89 -4.11 1.58
CA PRO A 70 -1.15 -5.34 1.31
C PRO A 70 -1.72 -6.57 2.05
N LEU A 71 -2.31 -6.38 3.23
CA LEU A 71 -2.91 -7.47 4.02
C LEU A 71 -4.22 -7.98 3.39
N VAL A 72 -5.04 -7.09 2.81
CA VAL A 72 -6.27 -7.47 2.08
C VAL A 72 -5.89 -8.31 0.86
N ILE A 73 -4.88 -7.88 0.12
CA ILE A 73 -4.41 -8.56 -1.09
C ILE A 73 -3.76 -9.91 -0.74
N LEU A 74 -2.94 -9.95 0.30
CA LEU A 74 -2.36 -11.18 0.82
C LEU A 74 -3.45 -12.19 1.22
N LYS A 75 -4.49 -11.74 1.94
CA LYS A 75 -5.62 -12.60 2.33
C LYS A 75 -6.27 -13.23 1.11
N GLN A 76 -6.61 -12.45 0.09
CA GLN A 76 -7.20 -12.96 -1.15
C GLN A 76 -6.22 -13.90 -1.89
N TYR A 77 -4.93 -13.59 -1.91
CA TYR A 77 -3.91 -14.45 -2.52
C TYR A 77 -3.82 -15.82 -1.86
N LEU A 78 -3.99 -15.87 -0.54
CA LEU A 78 -3.90 -17.10 0.25
C LEU A 78 -5.21 -17.91 0.27
N GLU A 79 -6.31 -17.36 -0.19
CA GLU A 79 -7.57 -18.09 -0.31
C GLU A 79 -7.38 -19.38 -1.12
N ASN A 80 -7.83 -20.49 -0.54
CA ASN A 80 -7.71 -21.84 -1.11
C ASN A 80 -6.26 -22.34 -1.32
N LYS A 81 -5.26 -21.71 -0.72
CA LYS A 81 -3.88 -22.19 -0.70
C LYS A 81 -3.57 -22.85 0.64
N ASN A 82 -3.12 -24.09 0.58
CA ASN A 82 -2.65 -24.81 1.75
C ASN A 82 -1.13 -24.87 1.73
N MET A 83 -0.49 -23.81 2.22
CA MET A 83 0.97 -23.71 2.27
C MET A 83 1.44 -23.28 3.65
N MET A 84 2.63 -23.70 4.03
CA MET A 84 3.29 -23.32 5.27
C MET A 84 4.05 -22.02 5.06
N ILE A 85 3.75 -21.00 5.87
CA ILE A 85 4.29 -19.65 5.73
C ILE A 85 5.20 -19.33 6.92
N TYR A 86 6.42 -18.93 6.65
CA TYR A 86 7.28 -18.27 7.63
C TYR A 86 7.12 -16.76 7.50
N VAL A 87 6.79 -16.09 8.61
CA VAL A 87 6.61 -14.63 8.64
C VAL A 87 7.84 -13.98 9.25
N HIS A 88 8.59 -13.25 8.42
CA HIS A 88 9.62 -12.32 8.88
C HIS A 88 8.97 -10.94 9.06
N GLY A 89 8.66 -10.56 10.29
CA GLY A 89 7.95 -9.31 10.57
C GLY A 89 7.59 -9.17 12.05
N SER A 90 6.69 -8.25 12.34
CA SER A 90 6.19 -8.02 13.70
C SER A 90 5.32 -9.18 14.19
N GLU A 91 5.14 -9.29 15.51
CA GLU A 91 4.23 -10.26 16.12
C GLU A 91 2.78 -10.06 15.66
N ASN A 92 2.33 -8.82 15.52
CA ASN A 92 1.00 -8.50 15.02
C ASN A 92 0.79 -9.04 13.60
N LEU A 93 1.79 -8.90 12.73
CA LEU A 93 1.74 -9.47 11.39
C LEU A 93 1.66 -11.00 11.44
N SER A 94 2.49 -11.64 12.27
CA SER A 94 2.45 -13.09 12.44
C SER A 94 1.09 -13.57 12.91
N ASN A 95 0.48 -12.88 13.88
CA ASN A 95 -0.86 -13.18 14.38
C ASN A 95 -1.93 -13.01 13.29
N PHE A 96 -1.84 -11.94 12.50
CA PHE A 96 -2.75 -11.74 11.37
C PHE A 96 -2.64 -12.88 10.35
N VAL A 97 -1.42 -13.22 9.91
CA VAL A 97 -1.22 -14.30 8.94
C VAL A 97 -1.69 -15.65 9.49
N ASN A 98 -1.44 -15.93 10.77
CA ASN A 98 -1.90 -17.15 11.44
C ASN A 98 -3.42 -17.25 11.52
N SER A 99 -4.15 -16.14 11.47
CA SER A 99 -5.62 -16.14 11.42
C SER A 99 -6.21 -16.50 10.05
N ILE A 100 -5.39 -16.48 9.00
CA ILE A 100 -5.83 -16.70 7.61
C ILE A 100 -5.09 -17.83 6.89
N ALA A 101 -3.98 -18.33 7.44
CA ALA A 101 -3.13 -19.35 6.80
C ALA A 101 -2.34 -20.16 7.85
N ASN A 102 -1.64 -21.20 7.41
CA ASN A 102 -0.75 -21.98 8.26
C ASN A 102 0.61 -21.30 8.42
N VAL A 103 0.98 -20.97 9.65
CA VAL A 103 2.28 -20.33 9.97
C VAL A 103 3.21 -21.34 10.65
N THR A 104 4.48 -21.29 10.30
CA THR A 104 5.56 -22.03 10.98
C THR A 104 6.58 -21.07 11.60
N THR A 105 7.17 -21.48 12.72
CA THR A 105 8.31 -20.81 13.32
C THR A 105 9.65 -21.36 12.80
N ASN A 106 9.62 -22.50 12.11
CA ASN A 106 10.80 -23.11 11.48
C ASN A 106 10.85 -22.72 10.00
N ILE A 107 11.79 -21.85 9.63
CA ILE A 107 11.92 -21.35 8.25
C ILE A 107 12.21 -22.48 7.25
N ASP A 108 12.89 -23.56 7.66
CA ASP A 108 13.22 -24.69 6.78
C ASP A 108 12.00 -25.52 6.36
N GLU A 109 10.87 -25.38 7.07
CA GLU A 109 9.60 -26.03 6.73
C GLU A 109 8.70 -25.15 5.87
N SER A 110 9.11 -23.91 5.59
CA SER A 110 8.28 -22.95 4.87
C SER A 110 8.25 -23.25 3.37
N GLN A 111 7.10 -23.07 2.76
CA GLN A 111 6.91 -23.02 1.31
C GLN A 111 6.86 -21.56 0.82
N MET A 112 6.61 -20.64 1.74
CA MET A 112 6.59 -19.21 1.50
C MET A 112 7.25 -18.48 2.68
N VAL A 113 8.16 -17.57 2.38
CA VAL A 113 8.66 -16.56 3.31
C VAL A 113 7.99 -15.25 2.99
N LEU A 114 7.25 -14.71 3.96
CA LEU A 114 6.61 -13.40 3.86
C LEU A 114 7.44 -12.38 4.63
N ILE A 115 7.96 -11.37 3.93
CA ILE A 115 8.72 -10.28 4.51
C ILE A 115 7.78 -9.10 4.77
N GLY A 116 7.62 -8.74 6.04
CA GLY A 116 6.94 -7.56 6.50
C GLY A 116 7.84 -6.71 7.40
N ARG A 117 7.32 -5.57 7.84
CA ARG A 117 8.10 -4.65 8.66
C ARG A 117 8.52 -5.28 9.99
N LYS A 118 9.81 -5.14 10.28
CA LYS A 118 10.43 -5.44 11.56
C LYS A 118 11.39 -4.31 11.91
N GLU A 119 11.36 -3.83 13.16
CA GLU A 119 12.18 -2.68 13.60
C GLU A 119 13.68 -2.89 13.41
N ASN A 120 14.15 -4.10 13.65
CA ASN A 120 15.55 -4.45 13.44
C ASN A 120 15.62 -5.84 12.83
N TYR A 121 16.46 -6.03 11.85
CA TYR A 121 16.79 -7.34 11.32
C TYR A 121 18.31 -7.58 11.38
N THR A 122 18.69 -8.82 11.42
CA THR A 122 20.08 -9.26 11.54
C THR A 122 20.55 -9.93 10.25
N GLN A 123 21.86 -9.92 10.02
CA GLN A 123 22.46 -10.68 8.90
C GLN A 123 22.14 -12.18 8.96
N ILE A 124 21.93 -12.73 10.17
CA ILE A 124 21.53 -14.13 10.35
C ILE A 124 20.15 -14.36 9.74
N GLU A 125 19.20 -13.45 9.96
CA GLU A 125 17.85 -13.54 9.39
C GLU A 125 17.88 -13.41 7.86
N VAL A 126 18.66 -12.49 7.32
CA VAL A 126 18.87 -12.38 5.87
C VAL A 126 19.41 -13.69 5.30
N ASN A 127 20.45 -14.27 5.91
CA ASN A 127 21.04 -15.53 5.48
C ASN A 127 20.04 -16.70 5.58
N ASN A 128 19.20 -16.76 6.62
CA ASN A 128 18.16 -17.78 6.77
C ASN A 128 17.10 -17.67 5.66
N ILE A 129 16.66 -16.46 5.33
CA ILE A 129 15.71 -16.22 4.23
C ILE A 129 16.31 -16.65 2.89
N MET A 130 17.59 -16.31 2.64
CA MET A 130 18.29 -16.74 1.44
C MET A 130 18.41 -18.27 1.35
N SER A 131 18.73 -18.94 2.46
CA SER A 131 18.80 -20.40 2.52
C SER A 131 17.43 -21.03 2.24
N ALA A 132 16.35 -20.50 2.80
CA ALA A 132 15.00 -20.98 2.53
C ALA A 132 14.64 -20.86 1.04
N TYR A 133 15.00 -19.75 0.39
CA TYR A 133 14.83 -19.59 -1.05
C TYR A 133 15.61 -20.64 -1.85
N GLN A 134 16.87 -20.86 -1.52
CA GLN A 134 17.72 -21.87 -2.17
C GLN A 134 17.18 -23.30 -1.98
N ASN A 135 16.46 -23.55 -0.89
CA ASN A 135 15.78 -24.81 -0.58
C ASN A 135 14.38 -24.92 -1.19
N GLY A 136 13.93 -23.91 -1.97
CA GLY A 136 12.70 -23.96 -2.75
C GLY A 136 11.52 -23.17 -2.19
N SER A 137 11.69 -22.43 -1.09
CA SER A 137 10.64 -21.50 -0.61
C SER A 137 10.52 -20.30 -1.55
N ASN A 138 9.30 -19.83 -1.77
CA ASN A 138 9.06 -18.57 -2.47
C ASN A 138 9.18 -17.40 -1.48
N ILE A 139 9.79 -16.31 -1.91
CA ILE A 139 9.86 -15.07 -1.09
C ILE A 139 8.88 -14.05 -1.65
N TYR A 140 8.10 -13.44 -0.74
CA TYR A 140 7.22 -12.32 -1.03
C TYR A 140 7.39 -11.23 0.02
N ALA A 141 7.14 -9.98 -0.37
CA ALA A 141 7.13 -8.84 0.54
C ALA A 141 5.72 -8.25 0.67
N LEU A 142 5.40 -7.64 1.81
CA LEU A 142 4.15 -6.89 1.94
C LEU A 142 4.19 -5.58 1.17
N ASN A 143 5.31 -4.87 1.22
CA ASN A 143 5.61 -3.69 0.40
C ASN A 143 7.13 -3.56 0.22
N LYS A 144 7.55 -2.62 -0.62
CA LYS A 144 8.97 -2.32 -0.88
C LYS A 144 9.34 -0.87 -0.53
N ASP A 145 8.59 -0.24 0.34
CA ASP A 145 8.85 1.14 0.74
C ASP A 145 10.19 1.21 1.47
N LEU A 146 11.11 2.03 0.96
CA LEU A 146 12.44 2.19 1.55
C LEU A 146 12.40 2.92 2.88
N THR A 147 11.47 3.86 3.00
CA THR A 147 11.26 4.66 4.19
C THR A 147 9.77 4.84 4.47
N PHE A 148 9.43 5.13 5.71
CA PHE A 148 8.09 5.59 6.09
C PHE A 148 8.22 6.73 7.10
N PRO A 149 7.30 7.73 7.06
CA PRO A 149 7.33 8.86 7.96
C PRO A 149 6.92 8.45 9.38
N ILE A 150 7.68 8.89 10.39
CA ILE A 150 7.28 8.86 11.79
C ILE A 150 6.58 10.17 12.17
N ASN A 151 7.09 11.26 11.62
CA ASN A 151 6.52 12.62 11.73
C ASN A 151 6.91 13.45 10.49
N GLU A 152 6.60 14.74 10.48
CA GLU A 152 6.88 15.63 9.34
C GLU A 152 8.36 15.71 8.93
N PHE A 153 9.29 15.38 9.83
CA PHE A 153 10.73 15.60 9.64
C PHE A 153 11.57 14.33 9.78
N GLU A 154 11.00 13.24 10.30
CA GLU A 154 11.72 12.02 10.61
C GLU A 154 11.13 10.83 9.85
N PHE A 155 12.03 10.04 9.27
CA PHE A 155 11.72 8.82 8.54
C PHE A 155 12.48 7.65 9.15
N GLU A 156 11.84 6.51 9.23
CA GLU A 156 12.49 5.23 9.55
C GLU A 156 12.66 4.38 8.29
N GLU A 157 13.58 3.43 8.41
CA GLU A 157 13.78 2.41 7.39
C GLU A 157 12.53 1.56 7.21
N GLY A 158 12.08 1.46 5.98
CA GLY A 158 10.92 0.67 5.60
C GLY A 158 11.27 -0.79 5.29
N ASN A 159 10.25 -1.56 5.00
CA ASN A 159 10.39 -2.97 4.62
C ASN A 159 11.26 -3.18 3.35
N GLY A 160 11.32 -2.18 2.48
CA GLY A 160 12.09 -2.20 1.25
C GLY A 160 13.60 -2.34 1.47
N ALA A 161 14.14 -1.96 2.62
CA ALA A 161 15.57 -2.06 2.91
C ALA A 161 16.04 -3.52 2.90
N ILE A 162 15.43 -4.38 3.71
CA ILE A 162 15.76 -5.83 3.75
C ILE A 162 15.42 -6.51 2.42
N VAL A 163 14.31 -6.13 1.78
CA VAL A 163 13.91 -6.69 0.47
C VAL A 163 14.99 -6.41 -0.56
N LYS A 164 15.44 -5.16 -0.67
CA LYS A 164 16.49 -4.74 -1.62
C LYS A 164 17.84 -5.43 -1.36
N GLU A 165 18.18 -5.66 -0.09
CA GLU A 165 19.38 -6.40 0.28
C GLU A 165 19.32 -7.85 -0.23
N ILE A 166 18.20 -8.55 0.01
CA ILE A 166 18.00 -9.94 -0.42
C ILE A 166 17.94 -10.03 -1.95
N GLU A 167 17.22 -9.12 -2.62
CA GLU A 167 17.16 -9.04 -4.09
C GLU A 167 18.57 -8.94 -4.69
N LYS A 168 19.41 -8.06 -4.12
CA LYS A 168 20.79 -7.87 -4.56
C LYS A 168 21.65 -9.12 -4.35
N LEU A 169 21.54 -9.77 -3.18
CA LEU A 169 22.35 -10.93 -2.83
C LEU A 169 21.97 -12.18 -3.64
N LEU A 170 20.67 -12.37 -3.91
CA LEU A 170 20.17 -13.51 -4.69
C LEU A 170 20.10 -13.22 -6.19
N ASN A 171 20.26 -11.99 -6.62
CA ASN A 171 20.06 -11.52 -8.00
C ASN A 171 18.67 -11.91 -8.54
N ILE A 172 17.63 -11.63 -7.77
CA ILE A 172 16.22 -11.88 -8.10
C ILE A 172 15.42 -10.62 -7.89
N GLU A 173 14.19 -10.60 -8.42
CA GLU A 173 13.16 -9.64 -8.06
C GLU A 173 12.13 -10.31 -7.15
N ILE A 174 11.90 -9.74 -5.96
CA ILE A 174 10.90 -10.21 -5.00
C ILE A 174 9.59 -9.51 -5.31
N GLN A 175 8.52 -10.26 -5.55
CA GLN A 175 7.19 -9.70 -5.73
C GLN A 175 6.62 -9.22 -4.39
N SER A 176 5.85 -8.13 -4.43
CA SER A 176 5.20 -7.60 -3.23
C SER A 176 3.68 -7.48 -3.38
N PHE A 177 3.01 -7.41 -2.24
CA PHE A 177 1.56 -7.16 -2.16
C PHE A 177 1.24 -5.66 -2.06
N GLY A 178 2.26 -4.79 -2.09
CA GLY A 178 2.14 -3.33 -2.03
C GLY A 178 2.13 -2.66 -3.39
N LYS A 179 1.73 -1.39 -3.41
CA LYS A 179 1.85 -0.51 -4.58
C LYS A 179 3.34 -0.35 -4.97
N PRO A 180 3.69 -0.30 -6.25
CA PRO A 180 2.85 -0.39 -7.45
C PRO A 180 2.80 -1.81 -8.04
N ASP A 181 3.14 -2.84 -7.28
CA ASP A 181 3.40 -4.20 -7.74
C ASP A 181 2.15 -4.85 -8.38
N LYS A 182 2.38 -5.85 -9.23
CA LYS A 182 1.32 -6.55 -10.00
C LYS A 182 0.25 -7.21 -9.14
N PHE A 183 0.55 -7.63 -7.94
CA PHE A 183 -0.47 -8.13 -7.03
C PHE A 183 -1.47 -7.03 -6.66
N TYR A 184 -0.98 -5.81 -6.43
CA TYR A 184 -1.82 -4.67 -6.09
C TYR A 184 -2.66 -4.22 -7.29
N SER A 185 -2.03 -3.97 -8.42
CA SER A 185 -2.72 -3.53 -9.65
C SER A 185 -3.77 -4.54 -10.11
N ASN A 186 -3.45 -5.83 -10.13
CA ASN A 186 -4.38 -6.91 -10.49
C ASN A 186 -5.55 -7.02 -9.50
N PHE A 187 -5.31 -6.81 -8.19
CA PHE A 187 -6.38 -6.78 -7.19
C PHE A 187 -7.36 -5.66 -7.49
N LEU A 188 -6.86 -4.44 -7.73
CA LEU A 188 -7.69 -3.30 -8.05
C LEU A 188 -8.54 -3.53 -9.30
N LEU A 189 -7.93 -4.00 -10.39
CA LEU A 189 -8.62 -4.23 -11.68
C LEU A 189 -9.68 -5.35 -11.61
N ARG A 190 -9.54 -6.30 -10.67
CA ARG A 190 -10.51 -7.40 -10.51
C ARG A 190 -11.67 -7.04 -9.60
N ASN A 191 -11.44 -6.23 -8.58
CA ASN A 191 -12.41 -5.99 -7.52
C ASN A 191 -13.15 -4.64 -7.65
N PHE A 192 -12.61 -3.71 -8.45
CA PHE A 192 -13.21 -2.39 -8.63
C PHE A 192 -13.44 -2.07 -10.10
N GLU A 193 -14.62 -1.56 -10.39
CA GLU A 193 -14.97 -1.11 -11.73
C GLU A 193 -14.45 0.32 -11.96
N ASN A 194 -13.89 0.53 -13.16
CA ASN A 194 -13.58 1.85 -13.72
C ASN A 194 -12.81 2.78 -12.75
N ILE A 195 -11.65 2.33 -12.27
CA ILE A 195 -10.73 3.22 -11.54
C ILE A 195 -10.15 4.21 -12.55
N ALA A 196 -10.73 5.40 -12.59
CA ALA A 196 -10.36 6.42 -13.58
C ALA A 196 -9.22 7.32 -13.10
N TYR A 197 -9.04 7.44 -11.77
CA TYR A 197 -8.11 8.39 -11.16
C TYR A 197 -7.40 7.74 -9.98
N VAL A 198 -6.10 8.01 -9.86
CA VAL A 198 -5.30 7.70 -8.67
C VAL A 198 -4.74 9.01 -8.13
N ILE A 199 -4.94 9.28 -6.84
CA ILE A 199 -4.41 10.45 -6.14
C ILE A 199 -3.46 9.95 -5.05
N GLY A 200 -2.25 10.47 -5.02
CA GLY A 200 -1.26 10.15 -3.99
C GLY A 200 -0.11 11.14 -3.98
N ASP A 201 0.77 11.01 -3.02
CA ASP A 201 1.89 11.92 -2.79
C ASP A 201 3.24 11.32 -3.21
N ARG A 202 3.25 10.03 -3.58
CA ARG A 202 4.48 9.33 -3.94
C ARG A 202 4.50 8.91 -5.40
N VAL A 203 5.57 9.27 -6.07
CA VAL A 203 5.78 8.90 -7.48
C VAL A 203 6.05 7.41 -7.62
N ASP A 204 6.90 6.85 -6.76
CA ASP A 204 7.36 5.46 -6.80
C ASP A 204 6.28 4.41 -6.44
N THR A 205 5.19 4.83 -5.84
CA THR A 205 4.06 3.95 -5.50
C THR A 205 2.77 4.34 -6.21
N ASP A 206 2.26 5.56 -5.99
CA ASP A 206 0.93 5.96 -6.44
C ASP A 206 0.87 6.27 -7.93
N ILE A 207 1.84 7.05 -8.41
CA ILE A 207 1.88 7.45 -9.82
C ILE A 207 2.24 6.25 -10.71
N LEU A 208 3.18 5.41 -10.27
CA LEU A 208 3.48 4.17 -10.98
C LEU A 208 2.30 3.20 -10.99
N LEU A 209 1.54 3.10 -9.88
CA LEU A 209 0.32 2.30 -9.84
C LEU A 209 -0.74 2.83 -10.81
N ALA A 210 -0.94 4.16 -10.87
CA ALA A 210 -1.85 4.78 -11.83
C ALA A 210 -1.51 4.38 -13.27
N ASN A 211 -0.23 4.46 -13.62
CA ASN A 211 0.25 4.07 -14.95
C ASN A 211 0.04 2.58 -15.23
N GLU A 212 0.29 1.71 -14.24
CA GLU A 212 0.09 0.26 -14.38
C GLU A 212 -1.37 -0.12 -14.66
N ILE A 213 -2.34 0.61 -14.07
CA ILE A 213 -3.78 0.35 -14.27
C ILE A 213 -4.44 1.24 -15.32
N ASN A 214 -3.68 2.05 -16.08
CA ASN A 214 -4.18 3.03 -17.05
C ASN A 214 -5.18 4.04 -16.46
N ALA A 215 -5.01 4.42 -15.20
CA ALA A 215 -5.75 5.50 -14.57
C ALA A 215 -4.99 6.83 -14.72
N LYS A 216 -5.69 7.95 -14.67
CA LYS A 216 -5.04 9.27 -14.60
C LYS A 216 -4.43 9.51 -13.23
N SER A 217 -3.19 9.94 -13.22
CA SER A 217 -2.39 10.17 -12.02
C SER A 217 -2.43 11.62 -11.56
N TYR A 218 -2.70 11.81 -10.27
CA TYR A 218 -2.73 13.11 -9.60
C TYR A 218 -1.73 13.09 -8.45
N LEU A 219 -0.62 13.78 -8.62
CA LEU A 219 0.40 13.91 -7.58
C LEU A 219 0.05 15.10 -6.67
N VAL A 220 -0.02 14.82 -5.36
CA VAL A 220 -0.20 15.84 -4.33
C VAL A 220 1.15 16.17 -3.71
N ASN A 221 1.40 17.45 -3.47
CA ASN A 221 2.60 17.86 -2.77
C ASN A 221 2.56 17.44 -1.29
N SER A 222 3.62 16.80 -0.81
CA SER A 222 3.78 16.37 0.57
C SER A 222 5.21 16.64 1.04
N SER A 223 5.49 16.33 2.31
CA SER A 223 6.87 16.38 2.85
C SER A 223 7.75 15.20 2.40
N ILE A 224 7.19 14.24 1.70
CA ILE A 224 7.94 13.06 1.22
C ILE A 224 8.78 13.43 0.01
N GLU A 225 10.08 13.15 0.07
CA GLU A 225 10.98 13.32 -1.04
C GLU A 225 10.73 12.23 -2.10
N ASN A 226 10.39 12.63 -3.32
CA ASN A 226 10.21 11.70 -4.43
C ASN A 226 11.56 11.45 -5.11
N TYR A 227 12.01 10.20 -5.10
CA TYR A 227 13.26 9.78 -5.74
C TYR A 227 13.17 9.68 -7.27
N LEU A 228 11.94 9.60 -7.80
CA LEU A 228 11.68 9.59 -9.23
C LEU A 228 11.21 10.98 -9.68
N SER A 229 11.38 11.26 -10.97
CA SER A 229 10.87 12.51 -11.55
C SER A 229 9.36 12.58 -11.42
N ASP A 230 8.87 13.67 -10.89
CA ASP A 230 7.44 13.97 -10.79
C ASP A 230 6.80 14.32 -12.16
N GLU A 231 7.61 14.47 -13.21
CA GLU A 231 7.14 14.72 -14.59
C GLU A 231 6.32 13.57 -15.18
N ILE A 232 6.38 12.37 -14.59
CA ILE A 232 5.59 11.23 -15.04
C ILE A 232 4.14 11.26 -14.55
N ALA A 233 3.79 12.17 -13.63
CA ALA A 233 2.41 12.39 -13.21
C ALA A 233 1.63 13.22 -14.26
N ASP A 234 0.39 12.80 -14.57
CA ASP A 234 -0.46 13.55 -15.50
C ASP A 234 -0.81 14.95 -14.97
N PHE A 235 -1.05 15.04 -13.65
CA PHE A 235 -1.40 16.28 -12.98
C PHE A 235 -0.68 16.41 -11.64
N LYS A 236 -0.35 17.66 -11.27
CA LYS A 236 0.31 18.00 -10.01
C LYS A 236 -0.44 19.11 -9.31
N PHE A 237 -0.67 18.97 -8.02
CA PHE A 237 -1.38 19.94 -7.19
C PHE A 237 -0.76 20.01 -5.79
N ASP A 238 -0.97 21.13 -5.12
CA ASP A 238 -0.49 21.29 -3.76
C ASP A 238 -1.39 20.59 -2.74
N LYS A 239 -2.67 20.37 -3.06
CA LYS A 239 -3.67 19.83 -2.13
C LYS A 239 -4.58 18.81 -2.79
N PHE A 240 -5.04 17.87 -1.99
CA PHE A 240 -6.08 16.92 -2.38
C PHE A 240 -7.34 17.61 -2.92
N SER A 241 -7.78 18.71 -2.27
CA SER A 241 -8.95 19.47 -2.70
C SER A 241 -8.84 20.03 -4.12
N ASP A 242 -7.65 20.40 -4.54
CA ASP A 242 -7.41 20.92 -5.89
C ASP A 242 -7.49 19.79 -6.92
N CYS A 243 -7.02 18.58 -6.57
CA CYS A 243 -7.20 17.38 -7.39
C CYS A 243 -8.69 17.12 -7.64
N ILE A 244 -9.49 17.09 -6.57
CA ILE A 244 -10.93 16.83 -6.67
C ILE A 244 -11.63 17.89 -7.50
N SER A 245 -11.33 19.17 -7.28
CA SER A 245 -11.88 20.27 -8.06
C SER A 245 -11.55 20.13 -9.56
N SER A 246 -10.33 19.71 -9.89
CA SER A 246 -9.89 19.45 -11.27
C SER A 246 -10.66 18.26 -11.89
N ILE A 247 -10.82 17.17 -11.15
CA ILE A 247 -11.56 15.98 -11.62
C ILE A 247 -13.01 16.34 -11.92
N ILE A 248 -13.70 17.03 -11.00
CA ILE A 248 -15.09 17.43 -11.16
C ILE A 248 -15.27 18.34 -12.37
N LYS A 249 -14.38 19.32 -12.54
CA LYS A 249 -14.41 20.23 -13.70
C LYS A 249 -14.26 19.49 -15.03
N ASN A 250 -13.37 18.48 -15.07
CA ASN A 250 -13.14 17.69 -16.28
C ASN A 250 -14.32 16.76 -16.63
N LEU A 251 -15.17 16.40 -15.67
CA LEU A 251 -16.38 15.61 -15.92
C LEU A 251 -17.56 16.43 -16.44
N GLN A 252 -17.51 17.74 -16.29
CA GLN A 252 -18.58 18.67 -16.74
C GLN A 252 -18.34 19.23 -18.15
N ASN A 253 -17.15 18.98 -18.72
CA ASN A 253 -16.77 19.36 -20.08
C ASN A 253 -16.85 18.15 -21.02
#